data_d9fa8f1159ae7ae6870104df4c363664
#
_entry.id   d9fa8f1159ae7ae6870104df4c363664
#
_cell.length_a   1.000
_cell.length_b   1.000
_cell.length_c   1.000
_cell.angle_alpha   90.00
_cell.angle_beta   90.00
_cell.angle_gamma   90.00
#
_symmetry.space_group_name_H-M   'P 1'
#
loop_
_entity.id
_entity.type
_entity.pdbx_description
1 polymer ?
#
loop_
_entity_poly.entity_id
_entity_poly.type
_entity_poly.pdbx_seq_one_letter_code
_entity_poly.pdbx_strand_id
1 'polypeptide(L)'
;LKIPRQQWRAGSSPAPGTNIIKKIKLMNIIVTGGAGFIGSALIRYLINNTDHKILNIDKLTYAGNLNSLDTVINDKNYFFKKEDITYKEKIYEIFEDFKPDLIFHLAAESHVDNSIETPLEFVNTNVYGTAVMLESAHNFWDKCEKSKKETFRFLHISTDEVYGSLQPNEFFYEDTPYDPSSPYSASKASSDHLVRAWIKTYGFPAIVTNCSNNYGPYQNYEKLIPRTIHNALKGQNIPIYGDGLQIRDWLFVDDHVRALYEVMKRGKLGETYNIGGNNQKTNLEVVNQICELLDEKINLSTHNLSSHKELIQFVNDRPGHDTRYAMNITKISNEIDWLPSTTFNTGIDLTVSWYIDNYEN
;
A
#
# COMPACT_ATOMS: atom_id res chain seq x y z
N LEU A 1 26.71 53.54 4.08
CA LEU A 1 26.23 53.55 2.71
C LEU A 1 24.78 53.12 2.72
N LYS A 2 23.85 54.10 2.44
CA LYS A 2 22.41 53.91 2.42
C LYS A 2 22.02 53.38 1.06
N ILE A 3 21.22 52.26 1.01
CA ILE A 3 20.60 51.74 -0.20
C ILE A 3 19.18 52.34 -0.32
N PRO A 4 18.74 52.87 -1.49
CA PRO A 4 17.45 53.53 -1.65
C PRO A 4 16.30 52.49 -1.73
N ARG A 5 15.16 52.79 -1.09
CA ARG A 5 13.89 52.09 -1.25
C ARG A 5 13.31 52.39 -2.65
N GLN A 6 13.14 51.37 -3.46
CA GLN A 6 12.28 51.45 -4.66
C GLN A 6 10.81 51.34 -4.24
N GLN A 7 10.04 52.36 -4.66
CA GLN A 7 8.59 52.42 -4.54
C GLN A 7 7.98 51.48 -5.62
N TRP A 8 7.23 50.49 -5.18
CA TRP A 8 6.36 49.72 -6.10
C TRP A 8 5.05 50.47 -6.26
N ARG A 9 4.76 50.86 -7.51
CA ARG A 9 3.48 51.44 -7.92
C ARG A 9 2.40 50.36 -7.92
N ALA A 10 1.25 50.70 -7.32
CA ALA A 10 0.04 49.90 -7.35
C ALA A 10 -0.43 49.72 -8.82
N GLY A 11 -0.40 48.50 -9.32
CA GLY A 11 -0.99 48.10 -10.59
C GLY A 11 -2.41 47.59 -10.35
N SER A 12 -3.32 48.03 -11.16
CA SER A 12 -4.74 47.72 -11.37
C SER A 12 -5.22 46.39 -10.83
N SER A 13 -6.31 46.43 -10.02
CA SER A 13 -7.12 45.27 -9.60
C SER A 13 -7.57 44.46 -10.82
N PRO A 14 -7.38 43.13 -10.85
CA PRO A 14 -8.04 42.35 -11.86
C PRO A 14 -9.54 42.29 -11.55
N ALA A 15 -10.35 42.38 -12.63
CA ALA A 15 -11.79 42.19 -12.60
C ALA A 15 -12.17 40.86 -11.92
N PRO A 16 -13.36 40.74 -11.27
CA PRO A 16 -13.80 39.53 -10.64
C PRO A 16 -13.95 38.44 -11.71
N GLY A 17 -12.90 37.59 -11.82
CA GLY A 17 -12.95 36.38 -12.60
C GLY A 17 -13.99 35.47 -11.95
N THR A 18 -15.00 35.11 -12.70
CA THR A 18 -15.95 34.04 -12.36
C THR A 18 -15.14 32.78 -11.94
N ASN A 19 -15.06 32.52 -10.66
CA ASN A 19 -14.62 31.24 -10.13
C ASN A 19 -15.61 30.18 -10.63
N ILE A 20 -15.35 29.61 -11.78
CA ILE A 20 -15.93 28.34 -12.19
C ILE A 20 -15.25 27.31 -11.29
N ILE A 21 -15.84 27.10 -10.11
CA ILE A 21 -15.57 25.89 -9.30
C ILE A 21 -15.98 24.74 -10.24
N LYS A 22 -15.01 24.14 -10.92
CA LYS A 22 -15.23 22.85 -11.59
C LYS A 22 -15.76 21.93 -10.52
N LYS A 23 -17.08 21.67 -10.54
CA LYS A 23 -17.73 20.72 -9.65
C LYS A 23 -16.96 19.40 -9.81
N ILE A 24 -16.16 19.02 -8.82
CA ILE A 24 -15.45 17.73 -8.81
C ILE A 24 -16.56 16.69 -8.95
N LYS A 25 -16.52 15.90 -10.02
CA LYS A 25 -17.53 14.85 -10.25
C LYS A 25 -17.40 13.85 -9.11
N LEU A 26 -18.48 13.67 -8.34
CA LEU A 26 -18.56 12.62 -7.33
C LEU A 26 -18.40 11.26 -8.01
N MET A 27 -17.54 10.42 -7.47
CA MET A 27 -17.24 9.09 -8.00
C MET A 27 -17.62 8.01 -6.99
N ASN A 28 -18.01 6.86 -7.50
CA ASN A 28 -18.18 5.64 -6.75
C ASN A 28 -16.88 4.83 -6.84
N ILE A 29 -16.20 4.61 -5.72
CA ILE A 29 -14.90 3.95 -5.65
C ILE A 29 -15.06 2.63 -4.91
N ILE A 30 -14.65 1.52 -5.52
CA ILE A 30 -14.47 0.24 -4.82
C ILE A 30 -13.03 0.14 -4.34
N VAL A 31 -12.86 -0.26 -3.08
CA VAL A 31 -11.58 -0.67 -2.50
C VAL A 31 -11.74 -2.10 -2.02
N THR A 32 -11.06 -3.07 -2.63
CA THR A 32 -11.04 -4.44 -2.13
C THR A 32 -9.89 -4.62 -1.17
N GLY A 33 -10.05 -5.44 -0.12
CA GLY A 33 -9.04 -5.56 0.94
C GLY A 33 -8.94 -4.31 1.83
N GLY A 34 -10.05 -3.54 1.93
CA GLY A 34 -10.05 -2.25 2.62
C GLY A 34 -10.03 -2.34 4.14
N ALA A 35 -10.19 -3.52 4.74
CA ALA A 35 -9.96 -3.75 6.17
C ALA A 35 -8.51 -4.16 6.48
N GLY A 36 -7.68 -4.41 5.46
CA GLY A 36 -6.25 -4.66 5.60
C GLY A 36 -5.45 -3.37 5.86
N PHE A 37 -4.14 -3.51 6.08
CA PHE A 37 -3.24 -2.40 6.43
C PHE A 37 -3.26 -1.25 5.42
N ILE A 38 -2.85 -1.52 4.17
CA ILE A 38 -2.77 -0.48 3.12
C ILE A 38 -4.17 -0.03 2.70
N GLY A 39 -5.13 -0.97 2.59
CA GLY A 39 -6.50 -0.68 2.19
C GLY A 39 -7.21 0.25 3.17
N SER A 40 -7.06 0.04 4.48
CA SER A 40 -7.65 0.92 5.49
C SER A 40 -7.01 2.32 5.49
N ALA A 41 -5.70 2.42 5.31
CA ALA A 41 -5.02 3.70 5.14
C ALA A 41 -5.52 4.45 3.89
N LEU A 42 -5.72 3.75 2.77
CA LEU A 42 -6.29 4.32 1.55
C LEU A 42 -7.72 4.82 1.78
N ILE A 43 -8.57 4.04 2.44
CA ILE A 43 -9.95 4.45 2.76
C ILE A 43 -9.96 5.69 3.64
N ARG A 44 -9.15 5.73 4.73
CA ARG A 44 -9.02 6.92 5.58
C ARG A 44 -8.56 8.14 4.76
N TYR A 45 -7.57 7.95 3.88
CA TYR A 45 -7.10 9.02 3.00
C TYR A 45 -8.21 9.53 2.07
N LEU A 46 -8.95 8.64 1.40
CA LEU A 46 -10.01 9.00 0.46
C LEU A 46 -11.17 9.73 1.15
N ILE A 47 -11.65 9.21 2.28
CA ILE A 47 -12.75 9.84 3.04
C ILE A 47 -12.34 11.22 3.55
N ASN A 48 -11.13 11.38 4.07
CA ASN A 48 -10.68 12.66 4.65
C ASN A 48 -10.32 13.72 3.59
N ASN A 49 -10.04 13.32 2.35
CA ASN A 49 -9.53 14.24 1.32
C ASN A 49 -10.44 14.38 0.10
N THR A 50 -11.58 13.65 0.06
CA THR A 50 -12.50 13.66 -1.09
C THR A 50 -13.96 13.53 -0.64
N ASP A 51 -14.90 13.88 -1.53
CA ASP A 51 -16.34 13.66 -1.30
C ASP A 51 -16.84 12.37 -2.01
N HIS A 52 -15.92 11.50 -2.46
CA HIS A 52 -16.27 10.28 -3.19
C HIS A 52 -16.99 9.26 -2.29
N LYS A 53 -17.85 8.43 -2.88
CA LYS A 53 -18.42 7.28 -2.18
C LYS A 53 -17.47 6.10 -2.25
N ILE A 54 -17.15 5.52 -1.10
CA ILE A 54 -16.16 4.43 -0.97
C ILE A 54 -16.89 3.17 -0.52
N LEU A 55 -16.88 2.13 -1.36
CA LEU A 55 -17.31 0.80 -0.98
C LEU A 55 -16.10 -0.06 -0.68
N ASN A 56 -15.95 -0.43 0.57
CA ASN A 56 -14.97 -1.41 1.05
C ASN A 56 -15.54 -2.83 0.89
N ILE A 57 -14.85 -3.68 0.11
CA ILE A 57 -15.14 -5.11 0.00
C ILE A 57 -14.01 -5.88 0.67
N ASP A 58 -14.32 -6.60 1.75
CA ASP A 58 -13.34 -7.37 2.49
C ASP A 58 -13.99 -8.62 3.09
N LYS A 59 -13.32 -9.77 3.02
CA LYS A 59 -13.82 -11.02 3.62
C LYS A 59 -13.54 -11.13 5.12
N LEU A 60 -12.72 -10.23 5.67
CA LEU A 60 -12.28 -10.20 7.08
C LEU A 60 -11.58 -11.50 7.47
N THR A 61 -10.40 -11.71 6.88
CA THR A 61 -9.46 -12.74 7.33
C THR A 61 -8.72 -12.27 8.59
N TYR A 62 -7.75 -13.06 9.04
CA TYR A 62 -6.86 -12.69 10.14
C TYR A 62 -6.15 -11.33 9.97
N ALA A 63 -5.94 -10.90 8.72
CA ALA A 63 -5.29 -9.62 8.39
C ALA A 63 -6.27 -8.45 8.26
N GLY A 64 -7.60 -8.72 8.24
CA GLY A 64 -8.64 -7.71 8.12
C GLY A 64 -9.15 -7.25 9.48
N ASN A 65 -8.96 -5.97 9.82
CA ASN A 65 -9.39 -5.38 11.08
C ASN A 65 -10.18 -4.08 10.83
N LEU A 66 -11.48 -4.09 11.14
CA LEU A 66 -12.35 -2.90 10.99
C LEU A 66 -12.02 -1.78 11.97
N ASN A 67 -11.37 -2.06 13.11
CA ASN A 67 -10.93 -1.01 14.05
C ASN A 67 -9.94 -0.04 13.39
N SER A 68 -9.23 -0.48 12.35
CA SER A 68 -8.39 0.41 11.55
C SER A 68 -9.15 1.50 10.79
N LEU A 69 -10.49 1.42 10.75
CA LEU A 69 -11.41 2.35 10.08
C LEU A 69 -12.29 3.14 11.05
N ASP A 70 -12.12 2.99 12.38
CA ASP A 70 -12.98 3.61 13.40
C ASP A 70 -13.17 5.11 13.20
N THR A 71 -12.15 5.81 12.72
CA THR A 71 -12.21 7.26 12.45
C THR A 71 -13.11 7.65 11.28
N VAL A 72 -13.45 6.70 10.41
CA VAL A 72 -14.22 6.95 9.17
C VAL A 72 -15.41 6.01 8.98
N ILE A 73 -15.60 5.02 9.84
CA ILE A 73 -16.63 3.98 9.67
C ILE A 73 -18.05 4.54 9.67
N ASN A 74 -18.28 5.69 10.34
CA ASN A 74 -19.56 6.37 10.42
C ASN A 74 -19.72 7.50 9.38
N ASP A 75 -18.75 7.68 8.46
CA ASP A 75 -18.90 8.69 7.42
C ASP A 75 -20.00 8.28 6.42
N LYS A 76 -20.82 9.25 6.01
CA LYS A 76 -21.95 9.04 5.08
C LYS A 76 -21.54 8.52 3.70
N ASN A 77 -20.28 8.69 3.34
CA ASN A 77 -19.71 8.25 2.07
C ASN A 77 -18.99 6.90 2.18
N TYR A 78 -18.85 6.33 3.37
CA TYR A 78 -18.26 5.01 3.58
C TYR A 78 -19.32 3.91 3.61
N PHE A 79 -19.08 2.84 2.86
CA PHE A 79 -19.91 1.64 2.80
C PHE A 79 -19.04 0.41 2.96
N PHE A 80 -19.55 -0.59 3.66
CA PHE A 80 -18.85 -1.86 3.88
C PHE A 80 -19.67 -3.05 3.36
N LYS A 81 -19.03 -3.95 2.65
CA LYS A 81 -19.59 -5.22 2.22
C LYS A 81 -18.64 -6.33 2.63
N LYS A 82 -19.06 -7.19 3.56
CA LYS A 82 -18.31 -8.40 3.89
C LYS A 82 -18.53 -9.41 2.76
N GLU A 83 -17.52 -9.58 1.90
CA GLU A 83 -17.60 -10.49 0.76
C GLU A 83 -16.21 -10.97 0.34
N ASP A 84 -16.14 -12.21 -0.17
CA ASP A 84 -14.94 -12.78 -0.76
C ASP A 84 -14.91 -12.50 -2.26
N ILE A 85 -13.78 -11.97 -2.75
CA ILE A 85 -13.58 -11.64 -4.18
C ILE A 85 -13.63 -12.88 -5.09
N THR A 86 -13.54 -14.08 -4.53
CA THR A 86 -13.66 -15.35 -5.28
C THR A 86 -15.11 -15.75 -5.58
N TYR A 87 -16.11 -15.11 -4.96
CA TYR A 87 -17.53 -15.41 -5.20
C TYR A 87 -18.07 -14.57 -6.35
N LYS A 88 -17.89 -15.09 -7.56
CA LYS A 88 -18.17 -14.42 -8.83
C LYS A 88 -19.55 -13.76 -8.88
N GLU A 89 -20.61 -14.49 -8.55
CA GLU A 89 -21.99 -14.00 -8.61
C GLU A 89 -22.20 -12.80 -7.68
N LYS A 90 -21.62 -12.85 -6.48
CA LYS A 90 -21.72 -11.75 -5.51
C LYS A 90 -20.94 -10.50 -5.95
N ILE A 91 -19.78 -10.68 -6.52
CA ILE A 91 -19.01 -9.56 -7.08
C ILE A 91 -19.76 -8.91 -8.24
N TYR A 92 -20.37 -9.70 -9.14
CA TYR A 92 -21.23 -9.17 -10.21
C TYR A 92 -22.42 -8.35 -9.67
N GLU A 93 -23.17 -8.87 -8.69
CA GLU A 93 -24.26 -8.15 -8.02
C GLU A 93 -23.77 -6.79 -7.48
N ILE A 94 -22.62 -6.78 -6.80
CA ILE A 94 -22.02 -5.54 -6.23
C ILE A 94 -21.71 -4.52 -7.33
N PHE A 95 -21.17 -4.93 -8.46
CA PHE A 95 -20.86 -4.02 -9.57
C PHE A 95 -22.14 -3.40 -10.19
N GLU A 96 -23.19 -4.20 -10.38
CA GLU A 96 -24.46 -3.71 -10.92
C GLU A 96 -25.16 -2.75 -9.95
N ASP A 97 -25.07 -2.98 -8.63
CA ASP A 97 -25.70 -2.15 -7.60
C ASP A 97 -24.91 -0.85 -7.37
N PHE A 98 -23.62 -0.95 -7.14
CA PHE A 98 -22.77 0.18 -6.74
C PHE A 98 -22.33 1.04 -7.92
N LYS A 99 -22.21 0.47 -9.12
CA LYS A 99 -21.84 1.14 -10.38
C LYS A 99 -20.52 1.93 -10.27
N PRO A 100 -19.39 1.28 -9.98
CA PRO A 100 -18.12 1.94 -9.70
C PRO A 100 -17.62 2.77 -10.89
N ASP A 101 -16.93 3.86 -10.57
CA ASP A 101 -16.13 4.65 -11.51
C ASP A 101 -14.65 4.28 -11.44
N LEU A 102 -14.16 3.98 -10.22
CA LEU A 102 -12.77 3.61 -9.95
C LEU A 102 -12.71 2.38 -9.06
N ILE A 103 -11.68 1.55 -9.26
CA ILE A 103 -11.43 0.36 -8.45
C ILE A 103 -9.98 0.35 -8.00
N PHE A 104 -9.75 0.26 -6.70
CA PHE A 104 -8.46 -0.07 -6.10
C PHE A 104 -8.51 -1.52 -5.64
N HIS A 105 -7.74 -2.38 -6.29
CA HIS A 105 -7.74 -3.80 -6.01
C HIS A 105 -6.53 -4.19 -5.16
N LEU A 106 -6.75 -4.22 -3.81
CA LEU A 106 -5.73 -4.56 -2.82
C LEU A 106 -5.98 -5.92 -2.14
N ALA A 107 -7.17 -6.51 -2.30
CA ALA A 107 -7.48 -7.81 -1.69
C ALA A 107 -6.50 -8.87 -2.14
N ALA A 108 -5.75 -9.44 -1.19
CA ALA A 108 -4.76 -10.50 -1.42
C ALA A 108 -4.42 -11.20 -0.10
N GLU A 109 -4.04 -12.47 -0.18
CA GLU A 109 -3.23 -13.09 0.85
C GLU A 109 -1.78 -12.58 0.71
N SER A 110 -1.12 -12.18 1.81
CA SER A 110 0.13 -11.40 1.75
C SER A 110 1.23 -11.85 2.72
N HIS A 111 1.03 -12.91 3.51
CA HIS A 111 2.02 -13.42 4.43
C HIS A 111 2.88 -14.49 3.78
N VAL A 112 4.16 -14.20 3.55
CA VAL A 112 5.06 -15.10 2.81
C VAL A 112 5.18 -16.48 3.47
N ASP A 113 5.36 -16.52 4.80
CA ASP A 113 5.51 -17.81 5.52
C ASP A 113 4.24 -18.66 5.38
N ASN A 114 3.04 -18.06 5.51
CA ASN A 114 1.77 -18.76 5.26
C ASN A 114 1.68 -19.27 3.80
N SER A 115 2.28 -18.56 2.84
CA SER A 115 2.26 -19.01 1.44
C SER A 115 3.07 -20.29 1.22
N ILE A 116 4.09 -20.53 2.05
CA ILE A 116 4.89 -21.76 2.03
C ILE A 116 4.07 -22.93 2.60
N GLU A 117 3.29 -22.68 3.65
CA GLU A 117 2.46 -23.69 4.31
C GLU A 117 1.18 -23.99 3.53
N THR A 118 0.50 -22.97 2.99
CA THR A 118 -0.82 -23.08 2.32
C THR A 118 -0.83 -22.40 0.95
N PRO A 119 0.00 -22.80 -0.02
CA PRO A 119 0.16 -22.08 -1.29
C PRO A 119 -1.12 -22.00 -2.14
N LEU A 120 -2.03 -22.98 -2.04
CA LEU A 120 -3.27 -22.98 -2.81
C LEU A 120 -4.24 -21.86 -2.40
N GLU A 121 -4.21 -21.42 -1.14
CA GLU A 121 -5.01 -20.29 -0.68
C GLU A 121 -4.58 -18.99 -1.39
N PHE A 122 -3.27 -18.83 -1.59
CA PHE A 122 -2.70 -17.69 -2.33
C PHE A 122 -3.07 -17.74 -3.82
N VAL A 123 -3.03 -18.91 -4.45
CA VAL A 123 -3.50 -19.07 -5.83
C VAL A 123 -5.00 -18.76 -5.94
N ASN A 124 -5.82 -19.27 -5.02
CA ASN A 124 -7.26 -19.02 -5.03
C ASN A 124 -7.58 -17.53 -4.84
N THR A 125 -7.02 -16.89 -3.83
CA THR A 125 -7.32 -15.47 -3.54
C THR A 125 -6.64 -14.54 -4.55
N ASN A 126 -5.33 -14.68 -4.76
CA ASN A 126 -4.57 -13.69 -5.53
C ASN A 126 -4.72 -13.86 -7.03
N VAL A 127 -4.84 -15.11 -7.53
CA VAL A 127 -4.97 -15.36 -8.97
C VAL A 127 -6.42 -15.45 -9.38
N TYR A 128 -7.16 -16.42 -8.82
CA TYR A 128 -8.57 -16.62 -9.20
C TYR A 128 -9.45 -15.45 -8.76
N GLY A 129 -9.29 -14.93 -7.52
CA GLY A 129 -10.01 -13.75 -7.05
C GLY A 129 -9.74 -12.51 -7.91
N THR A 130 -8.49 -12.28 -8.34
CA THR A 130 -8.16 -11.19 -9.29
C THR A 130 -8.84 -11.43 -10.65
N ALA A 131 -8.87 -12.67 -11.16
CA ALA A 131 -9.57 -12.98 -12.41
C ALA A 131 -11.07 -12.68 -12.31
N VAL A 132 -11.72 -13.03 -11.19
CA VAL A 132 -13.14 -12.71 -10.93
C VAL A 132 -13.36 -11.19 -10.90
N MET A 133 -12.49 -10.44 -10.23
CA MET A 133 -12.58 -8.97 -10.19
C MET A 133 -12.42 -8.35 -11.59
N LEU A 134 -11.45 -8.83 -12.37
CA LEU A 134 -11.20 -8.33 -13.73
C LEU A 134 -12.38 -8.66 -14.66
N GLU A 135 -12.91 -9.88 -14.61
CA GLU A 135 -14.05 -10.29 -15.42
C GLU A 135 -15.31 -9.48 -15.07
N SER A 136 -15.58 -9.30 -13.76
CA SER A 136 -16.71 -8.51 -13.29
C SER A 136 -16.59 -7.04 -13.70
N ALA A 137 -15.41 -6.46 -13.51
CA ALA A 137 -15.14 -5.07 -13.88
C ALA A 137 -15.23 -4.85 -15.39
N HIS A 138 -14.68 -5.77 -16.20
CA HIS A 138 -14.75 -5.73 -17.65
C HIS A 138 -16.19 -5.82 -18.15
N ASN A 139 -16.97 -6.80 -17.66
CA ASN A 139 -18.37 -6.98 -18.06
C ASN A 139 -19.25 -5.79 -17.69
N PHE A 140 -18.99 -5.17 -16.52
CA PHE A 140 -19.64 -3.93 -16.13
C PHE A 140 -19.23 -2.77 -17.04
N TRP A 141 -17.92 -2.56 -17.24
CA TRP A 141 -17.36 -1.49 -18.08
C TRP A 141 -17.85 -1.59 -19.52
N ASP A 142 -17.91 -2.78 -20.10
CA ASP A 142 -18.30 -2.97 -21.49
C ASP A 142 -19.76 -2.59 -21.76
N LYS A 143 -20.63 -2.68 -20.77
CA LYS A 143 -22.03 -2.22 -20.84
C LYS A 143 -22.20 -0.73 -20.57
N CYS A 144 -21.16 -0.03 -20.07
CA CYS A 144 -21.27 1.39 -19.76
C CYS A 144 -21.37 2.28 -20.99
N GLU A 145 -21.97 3.47 -20.82
CA GLU A 145 -21.96 4.52 -21.82
C GLU A 145 -20.53 5.04 -22.06
N LYS A 146 -20.27 5.59 -23.24
CA LYS A 146 -18.95 6.07 -23.66
C LYS A 146 -18.30 7.00 -22.64
N SER A 147 -19.04 7.95 -22.10
CA SER A 147 -18.54 8.93 -21.11
C SER A 147 -18.03 8.25 -19.82
N LYS A 148 -18.65 7.16 -19.38
CA LYS A 148 -18.21 6.37 -18.20
C LYS A 148 -17.03 5.48 -18.58
N LYS A 149 -17.05 4.85 -19.76
CA LYS A 149 -15.92 4.04 -20.26
C LYS A 149 -14.61 4.85 -20.29
N GLU A 150 -14.65 6.11 -20.72
CA GLU A 150 -13.48 6.99 -20.82
C GLU A 150 -12.89 7.39 -19.46
N THR A 151 -13.70 7.39 -18.41
CA THR A 151 -13.27 7.78 -17.05
C THR A 151 -13.04 6.62 -16.12
N PHE A 152 -13.50 5.41 -16.45
CA PHE A 152 -13.33 4.22 -15.65
C PHE A 152 -11.86 3.80 -15.54
N ARG A 153 -11.42 3.42 -14.34
CA ARG A 153 -10.06 2.93 -14.11
C ARG A 153 -10.05 1.79 -13.09
N PHE A 154 -9.19 0.83 -13.35
CA PHE A 154 -8.89 -0.28 -12.44
C PHE A 154 -7.40 -0.21 -12.06
N LEU A 155 -7.09 0.02 -10.79
CA LEU A 155 -5.73 0.01 -10.28
C LEU A 155 -5.49 -1.30 -9.52
N HIS A 156 -4.55 -2.09 -10.02
CA HIS A 156 -4.09 -3.31 -9.36
C HIS A 156 -2.85 -3.01 -8.54
N ILE A 157 -2.89 -3.35 -7.25
CA ILE A 157 -1.79 -3.13 -6.33
C ILE A 157 -1.01 -4.43 -6.16
N SER A 158 0.25 -4.42 -6.58
CA SER A 158 1.20 -5.51 -6.51
C SER A 158 2.39 -5.17 -5.59
N THR A 159 3.46 -5.92 -5.68
CA THR A 159 4.62 -5.89 -4.79
C THR A 159 5.92 -5.92 -5.61
N ASP A 160 7.01 -5.42 -5.04
CA ASP A 160 8.37 -5.56 -5.58
C ASP A 160 8.88 -7.01 -5.55
N GLU A 161 8.31 -7.86 -4.69
CA GLU A 161 8.69 -9.28 -4.59
C GLU A 161 8.48 -10.07 -5.89
N VAL A 162 7.69 -9.55 -6.84
CA VAL A 162 7.51 -10.17 -8.16
C VAL A 162 8.77 -10.13 -9.03
N TYR A 163 9.69 -9.21 -8.74
CA TYR A 163 10.94 -9.04 -9.49
C TYR A 163 12.05 -9.98 -9.04
N GLY A 164 11.92 -10.64 -7.87
CA GLY A 164 12.96 -11.49 -7.28
C GLY A 164 14.00 -10.71 -6.50
N SER A 165 15.26 -11.16 -6.50
CA SER A 165 16.34 -10.59 -5.69
C SER A 165 17.36 -9.83 -6.53
N LEU A 166 17.78 -8.64 -6.06
CA LEU A 166 18.78 -7.79 -6.70
C LEU A 166 20.20 -8.13 -6.28
N GLN A 167 21.16 -7.88 -7.18
CA GLN A 167 22.58 -7.78 -6.83
C GLN A 167 22.86 -6.44 -6.12
N PRO A 168 24.00 -6.29 -5.44
CA PRO A 168 24.39 -5.02 -4.82
C PRO A 168 24.35 -3.86 -5.82
N ASN A 169 23.80 -2.71 -5.40
CA ASN A 169 23.68 -1.47 -6.18
C ASN A 169 22.70 -1.50 -7.38
N GLU A 170 21.96 -2.58 -7.59
CA GLU A 170 20.90 -2.64 -8.60
C GLU A 170 19.56 -2.11 -8.06
N PHE A 171 18.65 -1.80 -9.01
CA PHE A 171 17.29 -1.35 -8.72
C PHE A 171 16.31 -2.05 -9.64
N PHE A 172 15.09 -2.30 -9.15
CA PHE A 172 13.97 -2.74 -9.98
C PHE A 172 13.38 -1.57 -10.77
N TYR A 173 13.25 -1.75 -12.06
CA TYR A 173 12.53 -0.89 -12.98
C TYR A 173 11.22 -1.56 -13.41
N GLU A 174 10.30 -0.81 -13.99
CA GLU A 174 9.00 -1.34 -14.41
C GLU A 174 9.09 -2.37 -15.56
N ASP A 175 10.21 -2.41 -16.25
CA ASP A 175 10.53 -3.38 -17.32
C ASP A 175 11.46 -4.52 -16.83
N THR A 176 11.85 -4.54 -15.56
CA THR A 176 12.60 -5.65 -14.98
C THR A 176 11.80 -6.95 -15.12
N PRO A 177 12.39 -8.03 -15.68
CA PRO A 177 11.72 -9.33 -15.75
C PRO A 177 11.30 -9.84 -14.37
N TYR A 178 10.15 -10.49 -14.29
CA TYR A 178 9.67 -11.12 -13.07
C TYR A 178 10.42 -12.43 -12.80
N ASP A 179 10.90 -12.61 -11.58
CA ASP A 179 11.59 -13.81 -11.09
C ASP A 179 11.19 -14.11 -9.62
N PRO A 180 9.88 -14.36 -9.35
CA PRO A 180 9.36 -14.52 -8.00
C PRO A 180 9.90 -15.77 -7.31
N SER A 181 10.36 -15.64 -6.06
CA SER A 181 11.03 -16.70 -5.28
C SER A 181 10.12 -17.39 -4.24
N SER A 182 8.90 -16.93 -4.03
CA SER A 182 7.95 -17.51 -3.07
C SER A 182 6.59 -17.80 -3.71
N PRO A 183 5.74 -18.71 -3.13
CA PRO A 183 4.37 -18.90 -3.62
C PRO A 183 3.53 -17.62 -3.57
N TYR A 184 3.75 -16.74 -2.58
CA TYR A 184 3.14 -15.42 -2.53
C TYR A 184 3.53 -14.57 -3.73
N SER A 185 4.83 -14.33 -3.94
CA SER A 185 5.31 -13.48 -5.03
C SER A 185 4.94 -14.06 -6.40
N ALA A 186 4.97 -15.40 -6.56
CA ALA A 186 4.50 -16.07 -7.78
C ALA A 186 3.00 -15.86 -8.04
N SER A 187 2.15 -15.89 -6.99
CA SER A 187 0.73 -15.61 -7.12
C SER A 187 0.45 -14.14 -7.48
N LYS A 188 1.24 -13.20 -6.95
CA LYS A 188 1.16 -11.77 -7.32
C LYS A 188 1.64 -11.52 -8.75
N ALA A 189 2.75 -12.13 -9.16
CA ALA A 189 3.22 -12.08 -10.55
C ALA A 189 2.17 -12.63 -11.52
N SER A 190 1.50 -13.71 -11.15
CA SER A 190 0.41 -14.30 -11.94
C SER A 190 -0.78 -13.33 -12.08
N SER A 191 -1.19 -12.66 -10.99
CA SER A 191 -2.26 -11.65 -11.04
C SER A 191 -1.88 -10.43 -11.87
N ASP A 192 -0.64 -9.96 -11.81
CA ASP A 192 -0.14 -8.89 -12.68
C ASP A 192 -0.21 -9.28 -14.16
N HIS A 193 0.16 -10.51 -14.49
CA HIS A 193 0.05 -11.01 -15.86
C HIS A 193 -1.41 -11.11 -16.34
N LEU A 194 -2.36 -11.48 -15.47
CA LEU A 194 -3.79 -11.43 -15.79
C LEU A 194 -4.23 -9.99 -16.11
N VAL A 195 -3.89 -9.01 -15.28
CA VAL A 195 -4.22 -7.60 -15.56
C VAL A 195 -3.67 -7.15 -16.90
N ARG A 196 -2.39 -7.44 -17.17
CA ARG A 196 -1.74 -7.12 -18.46
C ARG A 196 -2.42 -7.85 -19.65
N ALA A 197 -2.90 -9.08 -19.45
CA ALA A 197 -3.65 -9.81 -20.46
C ALA A 197 -4.99 -9.12 -20.76
N TRP A 198 -5.74 -8.68 -19.73
CA TRP A 198 -7.00 -7.92 -19.92
C TRP A 198 -6.78 -6.62 -20.67
N ILE A 199 -5.71 -5.88 -20.34
CA ILE A 199 -5.33 -4.65 -21.06
C ILE A 199 -5.10 -4.96 -22.54
N LYS A 200 -4.27 -5.96 -22.85
CA LYS A 200 -3.88 -6.28 -24.24
C LYS A 200 -5.01 -6.90 -25.05
N THR A 201 -5.82 -7.78 -24.45
CA THR A 201 -6.86 -8.54 -25.15
C THR A 201 -8.14 -7.72 -25.33
N TYR A 202 -8.55 -6.97 -24.31
CA TYR A 202 -9.85 -6.30 -24.28
C TYR A 202 -9.76 -4.78 -24.30
N GLY A 203 -8.55 -4.19 -24.29
CA GLY A 203 -8.39 -2.74 -24.11
C GLY A 203 -8.87 -2.25 -22.74
N PHE A 204 -8.87 -3.13 -21.72
CA PHE A 204 -9.43 -2.84 -20.42
C PHE A 204 -8.62 -1.71 -19.72
N PRO A 205 -9.26 -0.68 -19.16
CA PRO A 205 -8.59 0.51 -18.63
C PRO A 205 -7.99 0.25 -17.23
N ALA A 206 -6.92 -0.55 -17.18
CA ALA A 206 -6.22 -0.88 -15.95
C ALA A 206 -4.80 -0.32 -15.90
N ILE A 207 -4.28 -0.20 -14.67
CA ILE A 207 -2.91 0.21 -14.34
C ILE A 207 -2.41 -0.77 -13.27
N VAL A 208 -1.13 -1.10 -13.29
CA VAL A 208 -0.46 -1.92 -12.26
C VAL A 208 0.46 -1.03 -11.43
N THR A 209 0.52 -1.24 -10.13
CA THR A 209 1.56 -0.64 -9.27
C THR A 209 2.30 -1.73 -8.51
N ASN A 210 3.63 -1.65 -8.47
CA ASN A 210 4.48 -2.49 -7.64
C ASN A 210 5.04 -1.63 -6.52
N CYS A 211 4.74 -1.98 -5.27
CA CYS A 211 5.22 -1.20 -4.12
C CYS A 211 6.32 -1.93 -3.35
N SER A 212 7.21 -1.15 -2.74
CA SER A 212 8.20 -1.63 -1.79
C SER A 212 7.61 -1.94 -0.42
N ASN A 213 8.42 -2.35 0.55
CA ASN A 213 7.97 -2.77 1.88
C ASN A 213 7.28 -1.63 2.63
N ASN A 214 5.97 -1.75 2.82
CA ASN A 214 5.19 -0.75 3.54
C ASN A 214 5.32 -0.92 5.05
N TYR A 215 5.30 0.21 5.78
CA TYR A 215 5.24 0.24 7.24
C TYR A 215 4.43 1.44 7.73
N GLY A 216 3.95 1.38 8.97
CA GLY A 216 3.18 2.45 9.59
C GLY A 216 2.15 1.96 10.61
N PRO A 217 1.33 2.87 11.15
CA PRO A 217 0.21 2.55 12.04
C PRO A 217 -0.77 1.53 11.44
N TYR A 218 -1.36 0.68 12.28
CA TYR A 218 -2.32 -0.38 11.92
C TYR A 218 -1.75 -1.55 11.08
N GLN A 219 -0.42 -1.66 10.91
CA GLN A 219 0.15 -2.84 10.24
C GLN A 219 0.00 -4.09 11.14
N ASN A 220 -0.35 -5.23 10.53
CA ASN A 220 -0.51 -6.48 11.27
C ASN A 220 0.80 -6.89 11.95
N TYR A 221 0.68 -7.37 13.20
CA TYR A 221 1.82 -7.71 14.08
C TYR A 221 2.74 -8.83 13.56
N GLU A 222 2.33 -9.59 12.55
CA GLU A 222 3.16 -10.63 11.92
C GLU A 222 4.36 -10.06 11.14
N LYS A 223 4.29 -8.79 10.73
CA LYS A 223 5.35 -8.13 9.96
C LYS A 223 6.48 -7.63 10.86
N LEU A 224 7.70 -7.50 10.30
CA LEU A 224 8.93 -7.21 11.03
C LEU A 224 8.80 -6.05 12.03
N ILE A 225 8.37 -4.87 11.57
CA ILE A 225 8.31 -3.66 12.40
C ILE A 225 7.31 -3.81 13.56
N PRO A 226 6.02 -4.11 13.32
CA PRO A 226 5.08 -4.26 14.43
C PRO A 226 5.41 -5.43 15.35
N ARG A 227 5.94 -6.55 14.82
CA ARG A 227 6.38 -7.69 15.62
C ARG A 227 7.53 -7.32 16.55
N THR A 228 8.50 -6.56 16.04
CA THR A 228 9.63 -6.05 16.85
C THR A 228 9.12 -5.19 17.99
N ILE A 229 8.26 -4.21 17.69
CA ILE A 229 7.70 -3.30 18.72
C ILE A 229 6.90 -4.10 19.77
N HIS A 230 6.00 -4.97 19.32
CA HIS A 230 5.16 -5.76 20.20
C HIS A 230 5.97 -6.69 21.14
N ASN A 231 6.97 -7.39 20.58
CA ASN A 231 7.82 -8.27 21.38
C ASN A 231 8.66 -7.47 22.39
N ALA A 232 9.22 -6.33 21.97
CA ALA A 232 9.96 -5.45 22.86
C ALA A 232 9.10 -4.94 24.03
N LEU A 233 7.87 -4.48 23.74
CA LEU A 233 6.92 -4.02 24.76
C LEU A 233 6.55 -5.12 25.78
N LYS A 234 6.61 -6.39 25.37
CA LYS A 234 6.37 -7.57 26.24
C LYS A 234 7.62 -8.13 26.91
N GLY A 235 8.81 -7.58 26.65
CA GLY A 235 10.05 -8.16 27.09
C GLY A 235 10.33 -9.56 26.49
N GLN A 236 9.80 -9.84 25.30
CA GLN A 236 9.94 -11.10 24.58
C GLN A 236 11.04 -11.04 23.53
N ASN A 237 11.62 -12.19 23.17
CA ASN A 237 12.64 -12.27 22.14
C ASN A 237 12.16 -11.70 20.81
N ILE A 238 13.02 -10.89 20.17
CA ILE A 238 12.83 -10.29 18.85
C ILE A 238 13.54 -11.19 17.83
N PRO A 239 12.82 -12.05 17.08
CA PRO A 239 13.45 -12.96 16.14
C PRO A 239 13.91 -12.22 14.88
N ILE A 240 15.17 -12.44 14.50
CA ILE A 240 15.76 -11.97 13.24
C ILE A 240 16.15 -13.20 12.43
N TYR A 241 15.61 -13.29 11.19
CA TYR A 241 15.91 -14.37 10.26
C TYR A 241 17.34 -14.24 9.72
N GLY A 242 18.09 -15.37 9.72
CA GLY A 242 19.47 -15.44 9.23
C GLY A 242 20.38 -14.49 10.00
N ASP A 243 21.13 -13.65 9.27
CA ASP A 243 22.04 -12.63 9.81
C ASP A 243 21.40 -11.23 9.92
N GLY A 244 20.18 -11.06 9.43
CA GLY A 244 19.46 -9.78 9.41
C GLY A 244 19.96 -8.77 8.38
N LEU A 245 20.85 -9.18 7.46
CA LEU A 245 21.46 -8.30 6.46
C LEU A 245 20.64 -8.14 5.18
N GLN A 246 19.46 -8.79 5.10
CA GLN A 246 18.54 -8.62 3.99
C GLN A 246 18.10 -7.15 3.90
N ILE A 247 18.29 -6.54 2.72
CA ILE A 247 17.97 -5.13 2.47
C ILE A 247 16.55 -5.01 1.91
N ARG A 248 15.79 -4.05 2.46
CA ARG A 248 14.45 -3.69 1.98
C ARG A 248 14.37 -2.19 1.75
N ASP A 249 13.57 -1.78 0.77
CA ASP A 249 13.19 -0.39 0.58
C ASP A 249 11.90 -0.12 1.37
N TRP A 250 11.96 0.81 2.33
CA TRP A 250 10.89 1.05 3.30
C TRP A 250 10.03 2.25 2.92
N LEU A 251 8.75 2.01 2.68
CA LEU A 251 7.77 3.01 2.25
C LEU A 251 6.73 3.26 3.34
N PHE A 252 6.64 4.50 3.83
CA PHE A 252 5.60 4.86 4.80
C PHE A 252 4.21 4.79 4.16
N VAL A 253 3.25 4.18 4.86
CA VAL A 253 1.94 3.83 4.30
C VAL A 253 1.16 5.03 3.78
N ASP A 254 1.24 6.20 4.43
CA ASP A 254 0.53 7.40 3.99
C ASP A 254 1.12 7.96 2.68
N ASP A 255 2.43 7.85 2.48
CA ASP A 255 3.05 8.18 1.19
C ASP A 255 2.59 7.21 0.09
N HIS A 256 2.48 5.92 0.41
CA HIS A 256 1.99 4.93 -0.55
C HIS A 256 0.55 5.23 -1.00
N VAL A 257 -0.38 5.44 -0.06
CA VAL A 257 -1.78 5.68 -0.44
C VAL A 257 -1.96 6.99 -1.21
N ARG A 258 -1.14 8.01 -0.92
CA ARG A 258 -1.05 9.23 -1.72
C ARG A 258 -0.58 8.93 -3.15
N ALA A 259 0.45 8.08 -3.32
CA ALA A 259 0.90 7.63 -4.63
C ALA A 259 -0.22 6.90 -5.39
N LEU A 260 -0.89 5.94 -4.75
CA LEU A 260 -1.99 5.19 -5.36
C LEU A 260 -3.09 6.11 -5.88
N TYR A 261 -3.49 7.11 -5.09
CA TYR A 261 -4.52 8.07 -5.51
C TYR A 261 -4.04 8.96 -6.67
N GLU A 262 -2.80 9.41 -6.67
CA GLU A 262 -2.24 10.21 -7.76
C GLU A 262 -2.06 9.37 -9.04
N VAL A 263 -1.62 8.12 -8.95
CA VAL A 263 -1.56 7.18 -10.09
C VAL A 263 -2.97 6.92 -10.64
N MET A 264 -3.97 6.70 -9.77
CA MET A 264 -5.36 6.52 -10.18
C MET A 264 -5.87 7.72 -10.98
N LYS A 265 -5.51 8.94 -10.61
CA LYS A 265 -5.94 10.18 -11.29
C LYS A 265 -5.21 10.46 -12.59
N ARG A 266 -3.88 10.25 -12.61
CA ARG A 266 -2.99 10.77 -13.66
C ARG A 266 -2.20 9.68 -14.39
N GLY A 267 -2.15 8.47 -13.85
CA GLY A 267 -1.42 7.35 -14.45
C GLY A 267 -1.94 7.02 -15.85
N LYS A 268 -1.03 6.64 -16.74
CA LYS A 268 -1.37 6.20 -18.10
C LYS A 268 -1.96 4.81 -18.06
N LEU A 269 -3.07 4.60 -18.75
CA LEU A 269 -3.69 3.28 -18.86
C LEU A 269 -2.76 2.30 -19.58
N GLY A 270 -2.72 1.07 -19.08
CA GLY A 270 -1.86 0.02 -19.62
C GLY A 270 -0.44 -0.01 -19.05
N GLU A 271 -0.06 0.99 -18.26
CA GLU A 271 1.28 1.12 -17.70
C GLU A 271 1.43 0.47 -16.32
N THR A 272 2.68 0.22 -15.96
CA THR A 272 3.10 -0.16 -14.60
C THR A 272 3.85 1.00 -13.96
N TYR A 273 3.68 1.21 -12.64
CA TYR A 273 4.42 2.21 -11.86
C TYR A 273 5.01 1.56 -10.61
N ASN A 274 6.30 1.73 -10.44
CA ASN A 274 7.01 1.38 -9.23
C ASN A 274 6.83 2.48 -8.17
N ILE A 275 6.50 2.09 -6.94
CA ILE A 275 6.30 3.00 -5.81
C ILE A 275 7.21 2.55 -4.67
N GLY A 276 8.28 3.31 -4.41
CA GLY A 276 9.29 3.00 -3.39
C GLY A 276 9.49 4.15 -2.41
N GLY A 277 10.02 3.81 -1.24
CA GLY A 277 10.33 4.77 -0.18
C GLY A 277 11.66 5.49 -0.37
N ASN A 278 12.51 4.97 -1.26
CA ASN A 278 13.90 5.41 -1.45
C ASN A 278 14.72 5.35 -0.14
N ASN A 279 14.40 4.37 0.71
CA ASN A 279 14.98 4.16 2.04
C ASN A 279 15.43 2.71 2.20
N GLN A 280 16.58 2.36 1.60
CA GLN A 280 17.14 1.03 1.73
C GLN A 280 17.80 0.86 3.10
N LYS A 281 17.35 -0.14 3.88
CA LYS A 281 17.92 -0.54 5.17
C LYS A 281 17.88 -2.04 5.33
N THR A 282 18.87 -2.57 6.05
CA THR A 282 18.86 -3.96 6.48
C THR A 282 17.79 -4.18 7.55
N ASN A 283 17.29 -5.41 7.67
CA ASN A 283 16.35 -5.77 8.73
C ASN A 283 16.94 -5.47 10.13
N LEU A 284 18.25 -5.75 10.32
CA LEU A 284 18.93 -5.50 11.59
C LEU A 284 19.04 -4.00 11.90
N GLU A 285 19.31 -3.13 10.91
CA GLU A 285 19.30 -1.67 11.12
C GLU A 285 17.93 -1.17 11.57
N VAL A 286 16.86 -1.68 10.94
CA VAL A 286 15.47 -1.30 11.32
C VAL A 286 15.15 -1.75 12.74
N VAL A 287 15.47 -2.99 13.10
CA VAL A 287 15.23 -3.53 14.45
C VAL A 287 16.01 -2.75 15.51
N ASN A 288 17.29 -2.45 15.25
CA ASN A 288 18.11 -1.66 16.16
C ASN A 288 17.53 -0.24 16.37
N GLN A 289 17.08 0.41 15.30
CA GLN A 289 16.47 1.74 15.40
C GLN A 289 15.16 1.72 16.19
N ILE A 290 14.34 0.67 16.05
CA ILE A 290 13.12 0.50 16.86
C ILE A 290 13.49 0.33 18.34
N CYS A 291 14.49 -0.52 18.66
CA CYS A 291 14.94 -0.71 20.03
C CYS A 291 15.45 0.61 20.65
N GLU A 292 16.23 1.40 19.92
CA GLU A 292 16.70 2.70 20.37
C GLU A 292 15.54 3.68 20.68
N LEU A 293 14.54 3.77 19.79
CA LEU A 293 13.35 4.58 20.02
C LEU A 293 12.53 4.12 21.22
N LEU A 294 12.43 2.82 21.44
CA LEU A 294 11.74 2.26 22.61
C LEU A 294 12.53 2.54 23.90
N ASP A 295 13.85 2.43 23.88
CA ASP A 295 14.71 2.75 25.02
C ASP A 295 14.57 4.24 25.46
N GLU A 296 14.33 5.14 24.49
CA GLU A 296 14.08 6.57 24.76
C GLU A 296 12.68 6.84 25.31
N LYS A 297 11.67 6.05 24.87
CA LYS A 297 10.24 6.35 25.14
C LYS A 297 9.67 5.59 26.32
N ILE A 298 10.24 4.45 26.72
CA ILE A 298 9.70 3.56 27.74
C ILE A 298 10.71 3.27 28.85
N ASN A 299 10.18 3.00 30.05
CA ASN A 299 11.02 2.66 31.19
C ASN A 299 11.51 1.20 31.09
N LEU A 300 12.80 1.02 30.88
CA LEU A 300 13.49 -0.28 30.76
C LEU A 300 13.43 -1.14 32.04
N SER A 301 13.24 -0.53 33.21
CA SER A 301 13.21 -1.24 34.49
C SER A 301 12.06 -2.26 34.60
N THR A 302 11.02 -2.10 33.78
CA THR A 302 9.86 -3.00 33.73
C THR A 302 10.26 -4.43 33.40
N HIS A 303 11.31 -4.62 32.59
CA HIS A 303 11.78 -5.93 32.13
C HIS A 303 13.20 -6.28 32.60
N ASN A 304 13.80 -5.51 33.51
CA ASN A 304 15.19 -5.65 33.94
C ASN A 304 16.21 -5.62 32.79
N LEU A 305 15.98 -4.80 31.78
CA LEU A 305 16.85 -4.63 30.61
C LEU A 305 17.70 -3.35 30.75
N SER A 306 18.89 -3.34 30.15
CA SER A 306 19.65 -2.13 29.92
C SER A 306 19.34 -1.51 28.52
N SER A 307 18.86 -2.35 27.59
CA SER A 307 18.36 -1.94 26.26
C SER A 307 17.45 -3.04 25.71
N HIS A 308 16.43 -2.65 24.93
CA HIS A 308 15.61 -3.63 24.17
C HIS A 308 16.41 -4.42 23.12
N LYS A 309 17.62 -3.97 22.76
CA LYS A 309 18.54 -4.73 21.88
C LYS A 309 18.95 -6.08 22.48
N GLU A 310 18.91 -6.25 23.81
CA GLU A 310 19.18 -7.53 24.48
C GLU A 310 18.16 -8.61 24.12
N LEU A 311 16.99 -8.23 23.65
CA LEU A 311 15.93 -9.15 23.22
C LEU A 311 16.15 -9.72 21.81
N ILE A 312 17.11 -9.18 21.05
CA ILE A 312 17.38 -9.63 19.67
C ILE A 312 17.90 -11.05 19.69
N GLN A 313 17.24 -11.94 18.94
CA GLN A 313 17.62 -13.34 18.79
C GLN A 313 17.67 -13.72 17.30
N PHE A 314 18.84 -14.13 16.83
CA PHE A 314 18.97 -14.66 15.47
C PHE A 314 18.39 -16.08 15.41
N VAL A 315 17.55 -16.33 14.40
CA VAL A 315 16.89 -17.60 14.14
C VAL A 315 17.23 -18.12 12.75
N ASN A 316 16.92 -19.40 12.47
CA ASN A 316 17.14 -19.96 11.14
C ASN A 316 16.44 -19.13 10.07
N ASP A 317 17.12 -18.94 8.94
CA ASP A 317 16.55 -18.21 7.81
C ASP A 317 15.43 -19.01 7.14
N ARG A 318 14.48 -18.31 6.52
CA ARG A 318 13.37 -18.93 5.81
C ARG A 318 13.80 -19.37 4.40
N PRO A 319 13.21 -20.44 3.84
CA PRO A 319 13.43 -20.81 2.44
C PRO A 319 13.04 -19.68 1.47
N GLY A 320 13.85 -19.49 0.42
CA GLY A 320 13.55 -18.48 -0.62
C GLY A 320 13.60 -17.03 -0.13
N HIS A 321 14.43 -16.74 0.88
CA HIS A 321 14.55 -15.38 1.42
C HIS A 321 15.42 -14.51 0.52
N ASP A 322 14.81 -13.62 -0.23
CA ASP A 322 15.51 -12.67 -1.09
C ASP A 322 16.43 -11.73 -0.30
N THR A 323 17.59 -11.45 -0.88
CA THR A 323 18.65 -10.70 -0.19
C THR A 323 18.47 -9.20 -0.28
N ARG A 324 17.93 -8.67 -1.40
CA ARG A 324 17.84 -7.23 -1.62
C ARG A 324 16.64 -6.84 -2.47
N TYR A 325 15.92 -5.82 -2.00
CA TYR A 325 14.92 -5.07 -2.77
C TYR A 325 15.25 -3.59 -2.75
N ALA A 326 15.17 -2.95 -3.91
CA ALA A 326 15.30 -1.50 -4.07
C ALA A 326 14.55 -1.06 -5.33
N MET A 327 13.64 -0.11 -5.18
CA MET A 327 12.78 0.35 -6.27
C MET A 327 13.35 1.60 -6.93
N ASN A 328 13.38 1.62 -8.27
CA ASN A 328 13.54 2.86 -9.02
C ASN A 328 12.18 3.54 -9.17
N ILE A 329 12.09 4.79 -8.70
CA ILE A 329 10.84 5.58 -8.72
C ILE A 329 10.88 6.72 -9.74
N THR A 330 11.82 6.70 -10.68
CA THR A 330 12.00 7.80 -11.66
C THR A 330 10.76 7.99 -12.53
N LYS A 331 10.09 6.90 -12.93
CA LYS A 331 8.90 6.98 -13.78
C LYS A 331 7.74 7.67 -13.07
N ILE A 332 7.39 7.25 -11.87
CA ILE A 332 6.30 7.90 -11.12
C ILE A 332 6.64 9.35 -10.77
N SER A 333 7.91 9.65 -10.45
CA SER A 333 8.34 11.03 -10.20
C SER A 333 8.16 11.90 -11.44
N ASN A 334 8.61 11.45 -12.62
CA ASN A 334 8.56 12.25 -13.84
C ASN A 334 7.14 12.39 -14.43
N GLU A 335 6.33 11.31 -14.37
CA GLU A 335 5.02 11.29 -15.03
C GLU A 335 3.88 11.74 -14.11
N ILE A 336 4.02 11.53 -12.81
CA ILE A 336 2.97 11.77 -11.81
C ILE A 336 3.32 12.95 -10.89
N ASP A 337 4.59 13.41 -10.90
CA ASP A 337 5.10 14.42 -9.97
C ASP A 337 4.89 14.00 -8.51
N TRP A 338 5.23 12.73 -8.21
CA TRP A 338 5.13 12.15 -6.87
C TRP A 338 6.50 11.72 -6.36
N LEU A 339 6.76 12.04 -5.12
CA LEU A 339 7.89 11.56 -4.33
C LEU A 339 7.42 11.22 -2.90
N PRO A 340 8.08 10.25 -2.23
CA PRO A 340 7.85 10.04 -0.80
C PRO A 340 8.24 11.30 -0.02
N SER A 341 7.40 11.71 0.92
CA SER A 341 7.60 12.93 1.72
C SER A 341 8.04 12.62 3.15
N THR A 342 7.83 11.39 3.60
CA THR A 342 8.14 10.96 4.96
C THR A 342 9.51 10.28 4.97
N THR A 343 10.48 10.86 5.70
CA THR A 343 11.77 10.18 5.91
C THR A 343 11.57 8.93 6.76
N PHE A 344 12.48 7.94 6.63
CA PHE A 344 12.39 6.73 7.46
C PHE A 344 12.40 7.05 8.96
N ASN A 345 13.26 7.97 9.40
CA ASN A 345 13.34 8.36 10.82
C ASN A 345 12.03 8.95 11.32
N THR A 346 11.38 9.82 10.54
CA THR A 346 10.07 10.38 10.92
C THR A 346 8.99 9.29 10.93
N GLY A 347 8.93 8.47 9.90
CA GLY A 347 7.89 7.43 9.79
C GLY A 347 8.02 6.36 10.86
N ILE A 348 9.25 5.92 11.20
CA ILE A 348 9.46 4.89 12.23
C ILE A 348 9.14 5.44 13.63
N ASP A 349 9.49 6.70 13.92
CA ASP A 349 9.15 7.36 15.18
C ASP A 349 7.62 7.46 15.36
N LEU A 350 6.90 7.90 14.33
CA LEU A 350 5.42 7.93 14.31
C LEU A 350 4.84 6.53 14.52
N THR A 351 5.43 5.52 13.88
CA THR A 351 4.97 4.12 13.97
C THR A 351 5.17 3.58 15.38
N VAL A 352 6.37 3.72 15.94
CA VAL A 352 6.68 3.26 17.32
C VAL A 352 5.77 3.95 18.32
N SER A 353 5.61 5.28 18.23
CA SER A 353 4.73 6.04 19.14
C SER A 353 3.29 5.55 19.05
N TRP A 354 2.77 5.33 17.84
CA TRP A 354 1.41 4.81 17.66
C TRP A 354 1.21 3.44 18.31
N TYR A 355 2.19 2.51 18.17
CA TYR A 355 2.08 1.18 18.80
C TYR A 355 2.19 1.25 20.32
N ILE A 356 2.98 2.18 20.89
CA ILE A 356 3.02 2.41 22.34
C ILE A 356 1.64 2.88 22.83
N ASP A 357 1.05 3.88 22.18
CA ASP A 357 -0.24 4.45 22.57
C ASP A 357 -1.43 3.49 22.39
N ASN A 358 -1.29 2.47 21.53
CA ASN A 358 -2.35 1.51 21.22
C ASN A 358 -2.00 0.08 21.66
N TYR A 359 -1.00 -0.08 22.54
CA TYR A 359 -0.50 -1.40 22.94
C TYR A 359 -1.51 -2.23 23.72
N GLU A 360 -2.37 -1.60 24.53
CA GLU A 360 -3.35 -2.24 25.39
C GLU A 360 -4.74 -2.40 24.72
N ASN A 361 -4.91 -1.91 23.52
CA ASN A 361 -6.13 -1.95 22.71
C ASN A 361 -5.99 -2.95 21.55
#